data_f55a683ab4bf1683debb066ac18830c4
#
_entry.id   f55a683ab4bf1683debb066ac18830c4
#
_cell.length_a   1.000
_cell.length_b   1.000
_cell.length_c   1.000
_cell.angle_alpha   90.00
_cell.angle_beta   90.00
_cell.angle_gamma   90.00
#
_symmetry.space_group_name_H-M   'P 1'
#
loop_
_entity.id
_entity.type
_entity.pdbx_description
1 polymer ?
#
loop_
_entity_poly.entity_id
_entity_poly.type
_entity_poly.pdbx_seq_one_letter_code
_entity_poly.pdbx_strand_id
1 'polypeptide(L)'
;MRVASWNLMGRSGRAAASLGSLLRDRGGADLVLLQEASPRGMEKFIEAAGLDWSLHIRDVAPEMLSERGRSGKKGGRGRPRSVALAGRGEPARNPEVFPDAPLPEKVMAATVRLDGVDTTVVTYHAPTGVQHKLKKPAQAVQLARWLASVQGPVVLGGDFNTPKVDPPDRGGIRTHWHSGDDKLKGLPGDDLLVGPEPIHGLRDVLRLHL
;
A
#
# COMPACT_ATOMS: atom_id res chain seq x y z
N MET A 1 -15.07 12.62 -5.73
CA MET A 1 -13.65 12.23 -5.85
C MET A 1 -13.52 10.73 -6.12
N ARG A 2 -12.53 10.32 -6.90
CA ARG A 2 -12.22 8.91 -7.22
C ARG A 2 -10.85 8.53 -6.68
N VAL A 3 -10.80 7.45 -5.88
CA VAL A 3 -9.55 6.90 -5.35
C VAL A 3 -9.29 5.54 -6.00
N ALA A 4 -8.06 5.30 -6.43
CA ALA A 4 -7.63 4.02 -6.97
C ALA A 4 -6.45 3.48 -6.17
N SER A 5 -6.39 2.17 -5.97
CA SER A 5 -5.21 1.47 -5.50
C SER A 5 -4.65 0.61 -6.64
N TRP A 6 -3.34 0.71 -6.91
CA TRP A 6 -2.74 0.04 -8.07
C TRP A 6 -1.32 -0.46 -7.80
N ASN A 7 -1.14 -1.76 -7.90
CA ASN A 7 0.20 -2.36 -7.87
C ASN A 7 0.86 -2.26 -9.25
N LEU A 8 1.96 -1.50 -9.35
CA LEU A 8 2.70 -1.30 -10.60
C LEU A 8 3.56 -2.50 -11.00
N MET A 9 3.69 -3.51 -10.13
CA MET A 9 4.50 -4.72 -10.36
C MET A 9 5.96 -4.41 -10.76
N GLY A 10 6.49 -3.27 -10.31
CA GLY A 10 7.82 -2.78 -10.69
C GLY A 10 7.98 -2.42 -12.17
N ARG A 11 6.90 -2.25 -12.90
CA ARG A 11 6.92 -1.86 -14.32
C ARG A 11 7.52 -0.48 -14.50
N SER A 12 8.18 -0.26 -15.63
CA SER A 12 8.81 1.01 -15.98
C SER A 12 8.67 1.28 -17.48
N GLY A 13 9.05 2.48 -17.91
CA GLY A 13 9.03 2.89 -19.30
C GLY A 13 7.63 2.74 -19.93
N ARG A 14 7.57 2.15 -21.12
CA ARG A 14 6.34 2.00 -21.89
C ARG A 14 5.25 1.21 -21.17
N ALA A 15 5.62 0.17 -20.41
CA ALA A 15 4.65 -0.63 -19.67
C ALA A 15 3.97 0.16 -18.52
N ALA A 16 4.72 1.02 -17.83
CA ALA A 16 4.15 1.90 -16.81
C ALA A 16 3.25 2.98 -17.45
N ALA A 17 3.67 3.56 -18.56
CA ALA A 17 2.84 4.52 -19.30
C ALA A 17 1.51 3.90 -19.77
N SER A 18 1.53 2.65 -20.25
CA SER A 18 0.31 1.96 -20.66
C SER A 18 -0.67 1.77 -19.50
N LEU A 19 -0.18 1.49 -18.28
CA LEU A 19 -1.03 1.42 -17.09
C LEU A 19 -1.63 2.79 -16.73
N GLY A 20 -0.84 3.87 -16.84
CA GLY A 20 -1.34 5.23 -16.62
C GLY A 20 -2.42 5.63 -17.62
N SER A 21 -2.21 5.33 -18.91
CA SER A 21 -3.23 5.56 -19.94
C SER A 21 -4.50 4.76 -19.68
N LEU A 22 -4.37 3.48 -19.28
CA LEU A 22 -5.51 2.64 -18.92
C LEU A 22 -6.33 3.24 -17.77
N LEU A 23 -5.65 3.74 -16.73
CA LEU A 23 -6.31 4.41 -15.61
C LEU A 23 -7.10 5.62 -16.09
N ARG A 24 -6.48 6.49 -16.90
CA ARG A 24 -7.11 7.68 -17.47
C ARG A 24 -8.34 7.31 -18.32
N ASP A 25 -8.19 6.34 -19.20
CA ASP A 25 -9.21 5.94 -20.17
C ASP A 25 -10.41 5.23 -19.51
N ARG A 26 -10.20 4.66 -18.31
CA ARG A 26 -11.27 4.06 -17.48
C ARG A 26 -11.98 5.06 -16.56
N GLY A 27 -11.84 6.34 -16.82
CA GLY A 27 -12.50 7.41 -16.08
C GLY A 27 -11.60 8.17 -15.10
N GLY A 28 -10.32 7.83 -15.05
CA GLY A 28 -9.32 8.49 -14.21
C GLY A 28 -9.47 8.25 -12.72
N ALA A 29 -8.54 8.78 -11.98
CA ALA A 29 -8.60 8.88 -10.52
C ALA A 29 -8.06 10.25 -10.11
N ASP A 30 -8.59 10.78 -9.00
CA ASP A 30 -8.11 12.02 -8.41
C ASP A 30 -6.94 11.74 -7.45
N LEU A 31 -6.93 10.53 -6.87
CA LEU A 31 -5.88 10.04 -5.99
C LEU A 31 -5.58 8.57 -6.31
N VAL A 32 -4.29 8.22 -6.37
CA VAL A 32 -3.81 6.87 -6.63
C VAL A 32 -2.82 6.43 -5.54
N LEU A 33 -3.11 5.30 -4.94
CA LEU A 33 -2.26 4.64 -3.96
C LEU A 33 -1.47 3.55 -4.70
N LEU A 34 -0.14 3.72 -4.80
CA LEU A 34 0.71 2.90 -5.64
C LEU A 34 1.54 1.92 -4.81
N GLN A 35 1.62 0.67 -5.28
CA GLN A 35 2.47 -0.37 -4.71
C GLN A 35 3.47 -0.85 -5.76
N GLU A 36 4.58 -1.40 -5.31
CA GLU A 36 5.72 -1.80 -6.14
C GLU A 36 6.19 -0.71 -7.12
N ALA A 37 6.02 0.54 -6.73
CA ALA A 37 6.43 1.68 -7.53
C ALA A 37 7.96 1.80 -7.55
N SER A 38 8.53 1.96 -8.72
CA SER A 38 9.91 2.42 -8.90
C SER A 38 9.88 3.88 -9.35
N PRO A 39 10.88 4.72 -8.99
CA PRO A 39 10.85 6.14 -9.39
C PRO A 39 10.61 6.35 -10.89
N ARG A 40 11.36 5.65 -11.74
CA ARG A 40 11.18 5.75 -13.21
C ARG A 40 9.84 5.22 -13.71
N GLY A 41 9.31 4.19 -13.06
CA GLY A 41 8.00 3.64 -13.40
C GLY A 41 6.90 4.61 -13.03
N MET A 42 7.02 5.22 -11.87
CA MET A 42 6.08 6.19 -11.37
C MET A 42 5.98 7.44 -12.25
N GLU A 43 7.10 8.03 -12.64
CA GLU A 43 7.13 9.19 -13.55
C GLU A 43 6.31 8.94 -14.83
N LYS A 44 6.56 7.81 -15.50
CA LYS A 44 5.85 7.46 -16.74
C LYS A 44 4.39 7.12 -16.53
N PHE A 45 4.06 6.53 -15.39
CA PHE A 45 2.68 6.26 -15.02
C PHE A 45 1.91 7.56 -14.78
N ILE A 46 2.47 8.50 -14.01
CA ILE A 46 1.85 9.77 -13.65
C ILE A 46 1.62 10.63 -14.87
N GLU A 47 2.63 10.79 -15.73
CA GLU A 47 2.54 11.51 -16.99
C GLU A 47 1.37 10.98 -17.85
N ALA A 48 1.32 9.66 -18.04
CA ALA A 48 0.29 9.02 -18.87
C ALA A 48 -1.12 9.03 -18.25
N ALA A 49 -1.20 9.00 -16.91
CA ALA A 49 -2.45 9.06 -16.16
C ALA A 49 -3.02 10.50 -16.06
N GLY A 50 -2.21 11.52 -16.38
CA GLY A 50 -2.59 12.93 -16.23
C GLY A 50 -2.76 13.34 -14.76
N LEU A 51 -1.84 12.90 -13.90
CA LEU A 51 -1.77 13.29 -12.50
C LEU A 51 -0.77 14.44 -12.34
N ASP A 52 -1.01 15.32 -11.36
CA ASP A 52 -0.27 16.57 -11.21
C ASP A 52 0.92 16.43 -10.26
N TRP A 53 0.84 15.53 -9.28
CA TRP A 53 1.85 15.35 -8.25
C TRP A 53 2.07 13.88 -7.88
N SER A 54 3.20 13.62 -7.27
CA SER A 54 3.52 12.33 -6.66
C SER A 54 4.39 12.48 -5.42
N LEU A 55 4.27 11.52 -4.53
CA LEU A 55 5.06 11.40 -3.30
C LEU A 55 5.50 9.95 -3.16
N HIS A 56 6.78 9.71 -3.32
CA HIS A 56 7.36 8.37 -3.17
C HIS A 56 8.04 8.27 -1.81
N ILE A 57 7.96 7.13 -1.14
CA ILE A 57 8.59 6.97 0.19
C ILE A 57 10.10 7.27 0.17
N ARG A 58 10.76 7.10 -0.97
CA ARG A 58 12.16 7.47 -1.14
C ARG A 58 12.43 8.96 -0.99
N ASP A 59 11.46 9.79 -1.36
CA ASP A 59 11.61 11.25 -1.26
C ASP A 59 11.41 11.73 0.18
N VAL A 60 10.71 10.90 0.97
CA VAL A 60 10.41 11.17 2.39
C VAL A 60 11.47 10.59 3.31
N ALA A 61 11.94 9.38 3.03
CA ALA A 61 12.87 8.62 3.86
C ALA A 61 13.87 7.83 3.00
N PRO A 62 14.79 8.49 2.30
CA PRO A 62 15.74 7.85 1.39
C PRO A 62 16.65 6.83 2.10
N GLU A 63 16.95 7.03 3.36
CA GLU A 63 17.76 6.15 4.20
C GLU A 63 17.11 4.77 4.38
N MET A 64 15.80 4.69 4.49
CA MET A 64 15.08 3.41 4.64
C MET A 64 15.25 2.47 3.46
N LEU A 65 15.53 3.01 2.28
CA LEU A 65 15.74 2.24 1.06
C LEU A 65 17.22 1.87 0.85
N SER A 66 18.16 2.67 1.38
CA SER A 66 19.59 2.48 1.15
C SER A 66 20.17 1.25 1.87
N GLU A 67 19.68 0.95 3.07
CA GLU A 67 20.18 -0.16 3.88
C GLU A 67 19.78 -1.53 3.34
N ARG A 68 18.61 -1.65 2.70
CA ARG A 68 18.09 -2.93 2.19
C ARG A 68 18.49 -3.25 0.77
N GLY A 69 18.85 -2.26 -0.02
CA GLY A 69 19.44 -2.47 -1.35
C GLY A 69 20.80 -3.16 -1.35
N ARG A 70 21.48 -3.19 -0.20
CA ARG A 70 22.80 -3.81 -0.03
C ARG A 70 22.75 -5.31 0.30
N SER A 71 21.64 -5.85 0.77
CA SER A 71 21.51 -7.27 1.13
C SER A 71 21.12 -8.20 -0.03
N GLY A 72 20.86 -7.66 -1.22
CA GLY A 72 20.56 -8.43 -2.42
C GLY A 72 21.81 -9.09 -3.00
N LYS A 73 21.75 -10.38 -3.25
CA LYS A 73 22.81 -11.19 -3.92
C LYS A 73 23.47 -10.40 -5.05
N LYS A 74 24.80 -10.41 -5.10
CA LYS A 74 25.62 -9.86 -6.20
C LYS A 74 24.99 -10.23 -7.55
N GLY A 75 24.45 -9.23 -8.27
CA GLY A 75 23.87 -9.43 -9.61
C GLY A 75 22.42 -8.98 -9.81
N GLY A 76 21.64 -8.78 -8.76
CA GLY A 76 20.28 -8.29 -8.88
C GLY A 76 20.24 -6.77 -9.03
N ARG A 77 20.03 -6.25 -10.24
CA ARG A 77 19.71 -4.84 -10.51
C ARG A 77 18.27 -4.48 -10.06
N GLY A 78 17.82 -5.08 -8.94
CA GLY A 78 16.52 -4.81 -8.37
C GLY A 78 16.50 -3.42 -7.76
N ARG A 79 15.93 -2.44 -8.49
CA ARG A 79 15.62 -1.14 -7.90
C ARG A 79 14.62 -1.36 -6.78
N PRO A 80 14.78 -0.70 -5.62
CA PRO A 80 13.85 -0.86 -4.52
C PRO A 80 12.45 -0.49 -5.00
N ARG A 81 11.55 -1.43 -4.91
CA ARG A 81 10.13 -1.25 -5.17
C ARG A 81 9.47 -0.94 -3.83
N SER A 82 8.73 0.13 -3.80
CA SER A 82 8.13 0.64 -2.57
C SER A 82 6.74 1.22 -2.83
N VAL A 83 6.18 1.90 -1.86
CA VAL A 83 4.90 2.55 -1.99
C VAL A 83 5.05 4.01 -2.38
N ALA A 84 4.00 4.55 -3.03
CA ALA A 84 3.91 5.95 -3.39
C ALA A 84 2.44 6.41 -3.41
N LEU A 85 2.24 7.70 -3.37
CA LEU A 85 0.97 8.39 -3.63
C LEU A 85 1.12 9.25 -4.88
N ALA A 86 0.06 9.41 -5.62
CA ALA A 86 -0.01 10.36 -6.72
C ALA A 86 -1.42 10.90 -6.86
N GLY A 87 -1.57 12.15 -7.30
CA GLY A 87 -2.91 12.72 -7.37
C GLY A 87 -3.00 13.94 -8.26
N ARG A 88 -4.20 14.51 -8.28
CA ARG A 88 -4.54 15.76 -8.98
C ARG A 88 -4.69 16.89 -7.97
N GLY A 89 -4.46 18.11 -8.45
CA GLY A 89 -4.65 19.33 -7.67
C GLY A 89 -3.61 19.52 -6.57
N GLU A 90 -4.04 19.74 -5.33
CA GLU A 90 -3.16 20.08 -4.22
C GLU A 90 -2.29 18.88 -3.82
N PRO A 91 -0.96 19.04 -3.71
CA PRO A 91 -0.06 17.97 -3.31
C PRO A 91 -0.33 17.45 -1.89
N ALA A 92 0.03 16.19 -1.67
CA ALA A 92 0.02 15.60 -0.33
C ALA A 92 0.97 16.36 0.62
N ARG A 93 0.56 16.45 1.88
CA ARG A 93 1.28 17.14 2.97
C ARG A 93 1.55 16.18 4.11
N ASN A 94 2.46 16.57 5.01
CA ASN A 94 2.76 15.84 6.25
C ASN A 94 2.97 14.34 6.00
N PRO A 95 3.93 13.95 5.15
CA PRO A 95 4.19 12.54 4.93
C PRO A 95 4.70 11.88 6.22
N GLU A 96 4.16 10.71 6.52
CA GLU A 96 4.53 9.91 7.67
C GLU A 96 5.05 8.55 7.20
N VAL A 97 6.18 8.16 7.74
CA VAL A 97 6.80 6.85 7.54
C VAL A 97 6.82 6.08 8.85
N PHE A 98 6.95 4.79 8.77
CA PHE A 98 6.86 3.88 9.91
C PHE A 98 8.23 3.23 10.17
N PRO A 99 9.19 3.93 10.79
CA PRO A 99 10.57 3.46 10.92
C PRO A 99 10.68 2.13 11.68
N ASP A 100 9.83 1.94 12.68
CA ASP A 100 9.81 0.73 13.51
C ASP A 100 9.05 -0.44 12.85
N ALA A 101 8.44 -0.20 11.69
CA ALA A 101 7.78 -1.27 10.96
C ALA A 101 8.78 -2.32 10.46
N PRO A 102 8.42 -3.61 10.47
CA PRO A 102 9.30 -4.68 9.98
C PRO A 102 9.80 -4.47 8.53
N LEU A 103 9.03 -3.74 7.73
CA LEU A 103 9.31 -3.35 6.34
C LEU A 103 8.78 -1.93 6.10
N PRO A 104 9.48 -0.91 6.59
CA PRO A 104 8.97 0.46 6.57
C PRO A 104 8.73 0.99 5.14
N GLU A 105 9.48 0.52 4.15
CA GLU A 105 9.31 0.89 2.75
C GLU A 105 7.99 0.43 2.12
N LYS A 106 7.18 -0.33 2.85
CA LYS A 106 5.92 -0.90 2.38
C LYS A 106 4.68 -0.19 2.88
N VAL A 107 4.83 0.87 3.65
CA VAL A 107 3.71 1.67 4.16
C VAL A 107 4.11 3.13 4.26
N MET A 108 3.20 4.00 3.86
CA MET A 108 3.36 5.46 3.98
C MET A 108 1.98 6.08 4.14
N ALA A 109 1.89 7.06 5.02
CA ALA A 109 0.72 7.91 5.16
C ALA A 109 1.04 9.35 4.74
N ALA A 110 0.02 10.10 4.38
CA ALA A 110 0.12 11.54 4.16
C ALA A 110 -1.25 12.19 4.30
N THR A 111 -1.29 13.49 4.55
CA THR A 111 -2.52 14.26 4.49
C THR A 111 -2.80 14.71 3.06
N VAL A 112 -3.97 14.40 2.56
CA VAL A 112 -4.46 14.84 1.23
C VAL A 112 -5.79 15.56 1.43
N ARG A 113 -5.97 16.66 0.71
CA ARG A 113 -7.25 17.38 0.74
C ARG A 113 -8.22 16.75 -0.24
N LEU A 114 -9.24 16.07 0.29
CA LEU A 114 -10.23 15.32 -0.48
C LEU A 114 -11.61 15.97 -0.34
N ASP A 115 -12.18 16.46 -1.44
CA ASP A 115 -13.46 17.19 -1.45
C ASP A 115 -13.54 18.30 -0.36
N GLY A 116 -12.44 19.03 -0.16
CA GLY A 116 -12.33 20.09 0.83
C GLY A 116 -12.01 19.64 2.26
N VAL A 117 -11.86 18.33 2.51
CA VAL A 117 -11.59 17.76 3.83
C VAL A 117 -10.17 17.21 3.88
N ASP A 118 -9.40 17.58 4.92
CA ASP A 118 -8.09 17.01 5.18
C ASP A 118 -8.26 15.56 5.63
N THR A 119 -7.72 14.65 4.85
CA THR A 119 -7.90 13.20 5.02
C THR A 119 -6.53 12.53 5.13
N THR A 120 -6.34 11.69 6.12
CA THR A 120 -5.17 10.82 6.20
C THR A 120 -5.29 9.71 5.16
N VAL A 121 -4.36 9.66 4.22
CA VAL A 121 -4.32 8.65 3.16
C VAL A 121 -3.15 7.73 3.41
N VAL A 122 -3.42 6.42 3.41
CA VAL A 122 -2.41 5.38 3.68
C VAL A 122 -2.29 4.46 2.48
N THR A 123 -1.09 4.36 1.92
CA THR A 123 -0.76 3.35 0.92
C THR A 123 0.02 2.21 1.57
N TYR A 124 -0.41 0.98 1.33
CA TYR A 124 0.16 -0.20 1.95
C TYR A 124 0.44 -1.30 0.92
N HIS A 125 1.60 -1.93 1.04
CA HIS A 125 1.94 -3.14 0.31
C HIS A 125 2.33 -4.23 1.31
N ALA A 126 1.39 -5.08 1.67
CA ALA A 126 1.63 -6.14 2.64
C ALA A 126 2.78 -7.04 2.21
N PRO A 127 3.67 -7.42 3.13
CA PRO A 127 4.65 -8.46 2.86
C PRO A 127 3.95 -9.76 2.46
N THR A 128 4.53 -10.52 1.53
CA THR A 128 4.06 -11.88 1.26
C THR A 128 4.43 -12.78 2.44
N GLY A 129 3.50 -13.63 2.90
CA GLY A 129 3.77 -14.59 3.96
C GLY A 129 4.90 -15.55 3.63
N VAL A 130 5.01 -15.90 2.34
CA VAL A 130 6.07 -16.77 1.79
C VAL A 130 7.47 -16.26 2.07
N GLN A 131 7.72 -15.00 1.74
CA GLN A 131 9.07 -14.42 1.80
C GLN A 131 9.39 -13.82 3.16
N HIS A 132 8.38 -13.31 3.84
CA HIS A 132 8.58 -12.46 5.01
C HIS A 132 8.08 -13.07 6.33
N LYS A 133 7.42 -14.24 6.27
CA LYS A 133 7.00 -15.00 7.46
C LYS A 133 6.36 -14.10 8.53
N LEU A 134 6.95 -14.11 9.74
CA LEU A 134 6.48 -13.32 10.89
C LEU A 134 6.45 -11.80 10.67
N LYS A 135 7.17 -11.27 9.69
CA LYS A 135 7.13 -9.84 9.39
C LYS A 135 5.77 -9.39 8.84
N LYS A 136 5.04 -10.28 8.17
CA LYS A 136 3.72 -9.94 7.64
C LYS A 136 2.72 -9.66 8.77
N PRO A 137 2.45 -10.56 9.72
CA PRO A 137 1.53 -10.27 10.81
C PRO A 137 2.01 -9.13 11.70
N ALA A 138 3.31 -9.04 11.98
CA ALA A 138 3.85 -7.94 12.78
C ALA A 138 3.60 -6.57 12.13
N GLN A 139 3.78 -6.47 10.81
CA GLN A 139 3.48 -5.25 10.07
C GLN A 139 1.99 -4.89 10.11
N ALA A 140 1.12 -5.88 9.92
CA ALA A 140 -0.32 -5.68 9.95
C ALA A 140 -0.81 -5.23 11.34
N VAL A 141 -0.31 -5.86 12.42
CA VAL A 141 -0.60 -5.45 13.80
C VAL A 141 -0.20 -4.01 14.06
N GLN A 142 1.00 -3.63 13.65
CA GLN A 142 1.50 -2.27 13.86
C GLN A 142 0.65 -1.25 13.10
N LEU A 143 0.35 -1.50 11.83
CA LEU A 143 -0.50 -0.62 11.02
C LEU A 143 -1.91 -0.53 11.61
N ALA A 144 -2.51 -1.63 12.03
CA ALA A 144 -3.85 -1.65 12.62
C ALA A 144 -3.91 -0.82 13.92
N ARG A 145 -2.89 -0.94 14.81
CA ARG A 145 -2.79 -0.14 16.03
C ARG A 145 -2.63 1.34 15.74
N TRP A 146 -1.81 1.68 14.77
CA TRP A 146 -1.63 3.07 14.36
C TRP A 146 -2.95 3.64 13.80
N LEU A 147 -3.63 2.91 12.91
CA LEU A 147 -4.94 3.32 12.38
C LEU A 147 -5.98 3.53 13.49
N ALA A 148 -5.97 2.72 14.53
CA ALA A 148 -6.85 2.89 15.68
C ALA A 148 -6.59 4.18 16.48
N SER A 149 -5.39 4.76 16.37
CA SER A 149 -5.01 6.02 17.04
C SER A 149 -5.23 7.27 16.17
N VAL A 150 -5.40 7.11 14.85
CA VAL A 150 -5.58 8.24 13.94
C VAL A 150 -6.91 8.92 14.18
N GLN A 151 -6.88 10.24 14.27
CA GLN A 151 -8.10 11.04 14.38
C GLN A 151 -8.52 11.60 13.02
N GLY A 152 -9.83 11.71 12.80
CA GLY A 152 -10.40 12.24 11.57
C GLY A 152 -10.57 11.20 10.44
N PRO A 153 -10.85 11.67 9.22
CA PRO A 153 -11.09 10.79 8.08
C PRO A 153 -9.81 10.08 7.64
N VAL A 154 -9.94 8.79 7.34
CA VAL A 154 -8.82 7.96 6.87
C VAL A 154 -9.25 7.16 5.63
N VAL A 155 -8.37 7.09 4.66
CA VAL A 155 -8.46 6.18 3.50
C VAL A 155 -7.24 5.27 3.51
N LEU A 156 -7.45 3.98 3.62
CA LEU A 156 -6.42 2.96 3.48
C LEU A 156 -6.64 2.18 2.18
N GLY A 157 -5.62 2.09 1.36
CA GLY A 157 -5.66 1.24 0.17
C GLY A 157 -4.31 0.61 -0.10
N GLY A 158 -4.32 -0.53 -0.80
CA GLY A 158 -3.07 -1.20 -1.08
C GLY A 158 -3.22 -2.61 -1.62
N ASP A 159 -2.09 -3.28 -1.74
CA ASP A 159 -2.00 -4.71 -2.00
C ASP A 159 -1.76 -5.45 -0.68
N PHE A 160 -2.80 -6.07 -0.16
CA PHE A 160 -2.74 -6.76 1.13
C PHE A 160 -2.11 -8.15 1.06
N ASN A 161 -1.84 -8.67 -0.12
CA ASN A 161 -1.31 -10.03 -0.30
C ASN A 161 -2.08 -11.09 0.51
N THR A 162 -3.41 -10.94 0.57
CA THR A 162 -4.34 -11.84 1.22
C THR A 162 -4.88 -12.88 0.22
N PRO A 163 -5.55 -13.96 0.67
CA PRO A 163 -6.11 -14.97 -0.22
C PRO A 163 -7.08 -14.39 -1.25
N LYS A 164 -7.13 -15.00 -2.44
CA LYS A 164 -8.02 -14.58 -3.52
C LYS A 164 -9.50 -14.78 -3.21
N VAL A 165 -9.82 -15.69 -2.30
CA VAL A 165 -11.19 -16.00 -1.90
C VAL A 165 -11.33 -15.63 -0.44
N ASP A 166 -12.05 -14.55 -0.22
CA ASP A 166 -12.48 -14.09 1.09
C ASP A 166 -14.01 -14.06 1.06
N PRO A 167 -14.67 -15.15 1.45
CA PRO A 167 -16.12 -15.15 1.49
C PRO A 167 -16.57 -14.15 2.55
N PRO A 168 -17.35 -13.13 2.18
CA PRO A 168 -17.75 -12.03 3.08
C PRO A 168 -18.58 -12.51 4.28
N ASP A 169 -19.11 -13.72 4.22
CA ASP A 169 -20.02 -14.32 5.17
C ASP A 169 -19.38 -15.34 6.14
N ARG A 170 -18.11 -15.63 6.00
CA ARG A 170 -17.44 -16.70 6.77
C ARG A 170 -16.24 -16.22 7.56
N GLY A 171 -16.46 -15.40 8.54
CA GLY A 171 -15.57 -15.08 9.63
C GLY A 171 -14.07 -15.35 9.43
N GLY A 172 -13.34 -14.33 8.97
CA GLY A 172 -11.89 -14.30 8.99
C GLY A 172 -11.24 -14.38 7.61
N ILE A 173 -10.40 -13.40 7.35
CA ILE A 173 -9.47 -13.42 6.22
C ILE A 173 -8.37 -14.43 6.54
N ARG A 174 -8.26 -15.45 5.72
CA ARG A 174 -7.15 -16.39 5.82
C ARG A 174 -5.94 -15.79 5.13
N THR A 175 -4.91 -15.51 5.90
CA THR A 175 -3.61 -15.15 5.33
C THR A 175 -3.04 -16.33 4.55
N HIS A 176 -2.39 -16.05 3.42
CA HIS A 176 -1.61 -17.06 2.70
C HIS A 176 -0.38 -17.43 3.51
N TRP A 177 -0.56 -18.34 4.44
CA TRP A 177 0.55 -19.04 5.04
C TRP A 177 0.91 -20.23 4.17
N HIS A 178 2.18 -20.57 4.13
CA HIS A 178 2.58 -21.83 3.55
C HIS A 178 1.82 -22.96 4.21
N SER A 179 1.25 -23.80 3.40
CA SER A 179 0.85 -25.14 3.78
C SER A 179 2.06 -25.81 4.44
N GLY A 180 2.09 -25.88 5.75
CA GLY A 180 3.16 -26.57 6.48
C GLY A 180 3.78 -25.82 7.65
N ASP A 181 3.59 -24.53 7.81
CA ASP A 181 4.11 -23.80 8.98
C ASP A 181 2.99 -23.53 9.99
N ASP A 182 2.67 -24.58 10.78
CA ASP A 182 1.63 -24.51 11.81
C ASP A 182 1.93 -23.47 12.90
N LYS A 183 3.20 -23.05 13.04
CA LYS A 183 3.61 -22.03 14.01
C LYS A 183 3.07 -20.64 13.67
N LEU A 184 2.63 -20.43 12.45
CA LEU A 184 2.11 -19.14 11.98
C LEU A 184 0.58 -19.13 11.93
N LYS A 185 -0.08 -20.26 12.15
CA LYS A 185 -1.53 -20.34 12.22
C LYS A 185 -2.04 -19.63 13.47
N GLY A 186 -3.04 -18.78 13.28
CA GLY A 186 -3.70 -18.09 14.38
C GLY A 186 -2.92 -16.91 14.98
N LEU A 187 -1.82 -16.46 14.36
CA LEU A 187 -1.19 -15.22 14.78
C LEU A 187 -2.06 -14.02 14.38
N PRO A 188 -2.30 -13.07 15.30
CA PRO A 188 -2.99 -11.84 14.97
C PRO A 188 -2.18 -11.09 13.90
N GLY A 189 -2.87 -10.47 12.95
CA GLY A 189 -2.20 -9.76 11.88
C GLY A 189 -3.22 -9.20 10.91
N ASP A 190 -3.37 -9.83 9.77
CA ASP A 190 -4.31 -9.36 8.75
C ASP A 190 -5.75 -9.25 9.28
N ASP A 191 -6.15 -10.11 10.23
CA ASP A 191 -7.48 -10.07 10.86
C ASP A 191 -7.73 -8.77 11.63
N LEU A 192 -6.70 -8.22 12.28
CA LEU A 192 -6.81 -6.95 12.99
C LEU A 192 -6.87 -5.75 12.04
N LEU A 193 -6.40 -5.92 10.80
CA LEU A 193 -6.33 -4.85 9.80
C LEU A 193 -7.51 -4.90 8.82
N VAL A 194 -7.84 -6.08 8.30
CA VAL A 194 -8.87 -6.26 7.26
C VAL A 194 -9.83 -7.40 7.55
N GLY A 195 -9.82 -7.95 8.74
CA GLY A 195 -10.72 -9.00 9.20
C GLY A 195 -12.15 -8.48 9.45
N PRO A 196 -13.03 -9.38 9.88
CA PRO A 196 -14.43 -9.02 10.18
C PRO A 196 -14.56 -8.07 11.37
N GLU A 197 -13.61 -8.12 12.29
CA GLU A 197 -13.58 -7.27 13.49
C GLU A 197 -12.23 -6.55 13.61
N PRO A 198 -11.95 -5.58 12.71
CA PRO A 198 -10.71 -4.82 12.77
C PRO A 198 -10.68 -3.95 14.02
N ILE A 199 -9.48 -3.70 14.56
CA ILE A 199 -9.32 -2.88 15.78
C ILE A 199 -9.43 -1.37 15.53
N HIS A 200 -9.60 -0.95 14.28
CA HIS A 200 -9.77 0.44 13.85
C HIS A 200 -11.19 0.66 13.29
N GLY A 201 -11.56 1.93 13.10
CA GLY A 201 -12.90 2.30 12.64
C GLY A 201 -13.14 2.25 11.12
N LEU A 202 -12.16 1.79 10.32
CA LEU A 202 -12.31 1.72 8.86
C LEU A 202 -13.27 0.61 8.47
N ARG A 203 -13.99 0.83 7.36
CA ARG A 203 -14.89 -0.14 6.75
C ARG A 203 -14.36 -0.57 5.39
N ASP A 204 -14.49 -1.84 5.07
CA ASP A 204 -14.18 -2.38 3.75
C ASP A 204 -15.27 -1.94 2.77
N VAL A 205 -14.91 -1.06 1.84
CA VAL A 205 -15.86 -0.47 0.89
C VAL A 205 -16.46 -1.54 -0.02
N LEU A 206 -15.68 -2.57 -0.41
CA LEU A 206 -16.19 -3.66 -1.25
C LEU A 206 -17.28 -4.45 -0.52
N ARG A 207 -17.04 -4.81 0.76
CA ARG A 207 -17.99 -5.57 1.58
C ARG A 207 -19.26 -4.81 1.92
N LEU A 208 -19.24 -3.49 1.84
CA LEU A 208 -20.46 -2.68 2.03
C LEU A 208 -21.42 -2.76 0.85
N HIS A 209 -20.98 -3.29 -0.30
CA HIS A 209 -21.74 -3.36 -1.55
C HIS A 209 -22.04 -4.78 -2.00
N LEU A 210 -21.61 -5.79 -1.24
CA LEU A 210 -21.92 -7.20 -1.47
C LEU A 210 -23.02 -7.68 -0.54
#